data_946a99ebe783b6211dfd6aefed9c43b6
#
_entry.id   946a99ebe783b6211dfd6aefed9c43b6
#
_cell.length_a   1.000
_cell.length_b   1.000
_cell.length_c   1.000
_cell.angle_alpha   90.00
_cell.angle_beta   90.00
_cell.angle_gamma   90.00
#
_symmetry.space_group_name_H-M   'P 1'
#
loop_
_entity.id
_entity.type
_entity.pdbx_description
1 polymer ?
#
loop_
_entity_poly.entity_id
_entity_poly.type
_entity_poly.pdbx_seq_one_letter_code
_entity_poly.pdbx_strand_id
1 'polypeptide(L)'
;MDLNQSDWKLQCDTNENSIIIDVRTEHEVAEGIIPNAINIDIYNGQLFIDEISKFDKSKSYFIYCKAGGRSAQACSLMNQLGFDKTYNLLGGFMNWNGEKVIL
;
A
#
# COMPACT_ATOMS: atom_id res chain seq x y z
N MET A 1 2.29 3.54 10.23
CA MET A 1 3.72 3.77 10.55
C MET A 1 4.50 3.98 9.27
N ASP A 2 5.31 5.02 9.21
CA ASP A 2 6.14 5.29 8.04
C ASP A 2 7.43 4.47 8.13
N LEU A 3 7.79 3.81 7.03
CA LEU A 3 9.03 3.03 6.93
C LEU A 3 9.81 3.43 5.68
N ASN A 4 11.14 3.48 5.77
CA ASN A 4 11.96 3.59 4.57
C ASN A 4 11.85 2.31 3.74
N GLN A 5 12.29 2.34 2.48
CA GLN A 5 12.05 1.19 1.61
C GLN A 5 12.78 -0.08 2.04
N SER A 6 13.96 0.03 2.66
CA SER A 6 14.67 -1.13 3.20
C SER A 6 13.85 -1.85 4.26
N ASP A 7 13.35 -1.11 5.24
CA ASP A 7 12.56 -1.68 6.34
C ASP A 7 11.20 -2.16 5.87
N TRP A 8 10.56 -1.38 4.99
CA TRP A 8 9.27 -1.73 4.43
C TRP A 8 9.34 -3.06 3.68
N LYS A 9 10.35 -3.19 2.81
CA LYS A 9 10.55 -4.41 2.05
C LYS A 9 10.92 -5.60 2.94
N LEU A 10 11.82 -5.39 3.89
CA LEU A 10 12.25 -6.45 4.80
C LEU A 10 11.07 -6.99 5.61
N GLN A 11 10.29 -6.09 6.21
CA GLN A 11 9.14 -6.50 7.02
C GLN A 11 8.06 -7.17 6.17
N CYS A 12 7.85 -6.68 4.96
CA CYS A 12 6.90 -7.29 4.02
C CYS A 12 7.32 -8.71 3.66
N ASP A 13 8.60 -8.89 3.30
CA ASP A 13 9.12 -10.19 2.84
C ASP A 13 9.19 -11.23 3.96
N THR A 14 9.37 -10.80 5.21
CA THR A 14 9.52 -11.72 6.35
C THR A 14 8.20 -12.01 7.06
N ASN A 15 7.12 -11.34 6.69
CA ASN A 15 5.81 -11.52 7.30
C ASN A 15 4.93 -12.37 6.39
N GLU A 16 4.52 -13.55 6.85
CA GLU A 16 3.68 -14.46 6.08
C GLU A 16 2.29 -13.92 5.77
N ASN A 17 1.82 -12.97 6.57
CA ASN A 17 0.47 -12.40 6.44
C ASN A 17 0.50 -11.00 5.83
N SER A 18 1.52 -10.68 5.05
CA SER A 18 1.62 -9.35 4.43
C SER A 18 0.79 -9.24 3.15
N ILE A 19 0.16 -8.08 3.00
CA ILE A 19 -0.58 -7.71 1.79
C ILE A 19 -0.05 -6.35 1.34
N ILE A 20 0.27 -6.23 0.06
CA ILE A 20 0.75 -4.98 -0.53
C ILE A 20 -0.42 -4.30 -1.24
N ILE A 21 -0.66 -3.04 -0.92
CA ILE A 21 -1.72 -2.25 -1.53
C ILE A 21 -1.13 -1.03 -2.22
N ASP A 22 -1.42 -0.89 -3.50
CA ASP A 22 -1.11 0.28 -4.31
C ASP A 22 -2.36 1.16 -4.37
N VAL A 23 -2.28 2.36 -3.78
CA VAL A 23 -3.45 3.26 -3.70
C VAL A 23 -3.45 4.33 -4.79
N ARG A 24 -2.62 4.16 -5.83
CA ARG A 24 -2.55 5.06 -6.97
C ARG A 24 -3.73 4.84 -7.92
N THR A 25 -3.82 5.72 -8.92
CA THR A 25 -4.83 5.60 -9.98
C THR A 25 -4.48 4.44 -10.92
N GLU A 26 -5.48 3.94 -11.63
CA GLU A 26 -5.32 2.93 -12.66
C GLU A 26 -4.31 3.36 -13.73
N HIS A 27 -4.31 4.64 -14.07
CA HIS A 27 -3.38 5.23 -15.03
C HIS A 27 -1.92 5.10 -14.59
N GLU A 28 -1.65 5.39 -13.33
CA GLU A 28 -0.31 5.24 -12.74
C GLU A 28 0.12 3.77 -12.69
N VAL A 29 -0.81 2.89 -12.33
CA VAL A 29 -0.56 1.45 -12.22
C VAL A 29 -0.16 0.84 -13.57
N ALA A 30 -0.69 1.37 -14.67
CA ALA A 30 -0.35 0.91 -16.01
C ALA A 30 1.14 1.07 -16.34
N GLU A 31 1.84 1.97 -15.65
CA GLU A 31 3.28 2.21 -15.83
C GLU A 31 4.15 1.25 -15.05
N GLY A 32 3.58 0.44 -14.16
CA GLY A 32 4.29 -0.55 -13.36
C GLY A 32 3.83 -0.56 -11.91
N ILE A 33 4.05 -1.68 -11.24
CA ILE A 33 3.69 -1.89 -9.84
C ILE A 33 4.81 -2.63 -9.12
N ILE A 34 4.76 -2.60 -7.79
CA ILE A 34 5.55 -3.52 -6.95
C ILE A 34 4.90 -4.91 -7.09
N PRO A 35 5.67 -5.98 -7.27
CA PRO A 35 5.10 -7.32 -7.44
C PRO A 35 4.10 -7.68 -6.35
N ASN A 36 3.00 -8.30 -6.73
CA ASN A 36 1.91 -8.76 -5.86
C ASN A 36 1.03 -7.65 -5.28
N ALA A 37 1.24 -6.39 -5.66
CA ALA A 37 0.41 -5.30 -5.18
C ALA A 37 -1.03 -5.43 -5.69
N ILE A 38 -1.97 -5.12 -4.81
CA ILE A 38 -3.39 -5.01 -5.13
C ILE A 38 -3.68 -3.52 -5.30
N ASN A 39 -4.22 -3.14 -6.44
CA ASN A 39 -4.54 -1.73 -6.69
C ASN A 39 -5.94 -1.39 -6.17
N ILE A 40 -6.00 -0.43 -5.26
CA ILE A 40 -7.26 0.14 -4.77
C ILE A 40 -7.07 1.65 -4.72
N ASP A 41 -7.63 2.37 -5.70
CA ASP A 41 -7.46 3.81 -5.86
C ASP A 41 -8.13 4.59 -4.73
N ILE A 42 -7.32 5.30 -3.92
CA ILE A 42 -7.84 6.07 -2.79
C ILE A 42 -8.75 7.23 -3.24
N TYR A 43 -8.63 7.70 -4.47
CA TYR A 43 -9.49 8.77 -4.97
C TYR A 43 -10.93 8.32 -5.21
N ASN A 44 -11.20 7.02 -5.20
CA ASN A 44 -12.56 6.49 -5.36
C ASN A 44 -13.42 6.63 -4.10
N GLY A 45 -12.92 7.28 -3.07
CA GLY A 45 -13.70 7.66 -1.88
C GLY A 45 -14.41 6.48 -1.20
N GLN A 46 -15.73 6.44 -1.27
CA GLN A 46 -16.52 5.40 -0.63
C GLN A 46 -16.18 4.00 -1.15
N LEU A 47 -15.89 3.87 -2.44
CA LEU A 47 -15.52 2.58 -3.03
C LEU A 47 -14.22 2.04 -2.44
N PHE A 48 -13.25 2.93 -2.18
CA PHE A 48 -12.01 2.57 -1.49
C PHE A 48 -12.32 1.98 -0.10
N ILE A 49 -13.16 2.67 0.67
CA ILE A 49 -13.55 2.23 2.01
C ILE A 49 -14.26 0.88 1.94
N ASP A 50 -15.16 0.69 0.99
CA ASP A 50 -15.91 -0.56 0.82
C ASP A 50 -14.97 -1.73 0.50
N GLU A 51 -14.00 -1.53 -0.38
CA GLU A 51 -13.02 -2.56 -0.74
C GLU A 51 -12.12 -2.92 0.45
N ILE A 52 -11.58 -1.90 1.13
CA ILE A 52 -10.71 -2.10 2.30
C ILE A 52 -11.47 -2.85 3.41
N SER A 53 -12.74 -2.55 3.61
CA SER A 53 -13.54 -3.13 4.69
C SER A 53 -13.72 -4.65 4.54
N LYS A 54 -13.48 -5.20 3.35
CA LYS A 54 -13.57 -6.64 3.10
C LYS A 54 -12.30 -7.39 3.51
N PHE A 55 -11.20 -6.68 3.81
CA PHE A 55 -9.91 -7.30 4.10
C PHE A 55 -9.84 -7.74 5.56
N ASP A 56 -9.03 -8.77 5.81
CA ASP A 56 -8.78 -9.31 7.14
C ASP A 56 -7.93 -8.32 7.96
N LYS A 57 -8.47 -7.81 9.06
CA LYS A 57 -7.80 -6.80 9.89
C LYS A 57 -6.63 -7.35 10.70
N SER A 58 -6.48 -8.66 10.76
CA SER A 58 -5.38 -9.29 11.49
C SER A 58 -4.08 -9.36 10.70
N LYS A 59 -4.14 -9.12 9.39
CA LYS A 59 -2.97 -9.15 8.52
C LYS A 59 -2.21 -7.83 8.57
N SER A 60 -0.99 -7.84 8.00
CA SER A 60 -0.14 -6.66 7.92
C SER A 60 -0.23 -6.07 6.51
N TYR A 61 -0.44 -4.77 6.43
CA TYR A 61 -0.68 -4.07 5.16
C TYR A 61 0.45 -3.11 4.88
N PHE A 62 1.08 -3.33 3.72
CA PHE A 62 2.21 -2.54 3.22
C PHE A 62 1.70 -1.71 2.06
N ILE A 63 1.61 -0.40 2.26
CA ILE A 63 0.84 0.49 1.41
C ILE A 63 1.76 1.51 0.77
N TYR A 64 1.57 1.77 -0.53
CA TYR A 64 2.35 2.77 -1.23
C TYR A 64 1.51 3.54 -2.24
N CYS A 65 2.01 4.72 -2.57
CA CYS A 65 1.55 5.52 -3.69
C CYS A 65 2.76 6.00 -4.49
N LYS A 66 2.64 7.11 -5.21
CA LYS A 66 3.76 7.64 -5.99
C LYS A 66 4.87 8.20 -5.11
N ALA A 67 4.51 9.04 -4.13
CA ALA A 67 5.49 9.79 -3.32
C ALA A 67 5.32 9.62 -1.80
N GLY A 68 4.27 8.94 -1.33
CA GLY A 68 4.05 8.66 0.08
C GLY A 68 2.89 9.41 0.74
N GLY A 69 2.32 10.43 0.10
CA GLY A 69 1.24 11.25 0.67
C GLY A 69 -0.12 10.54 0.72
N ARG A 70 -0.56 10.03 -0.42
CA ARG A 70 -1.84 9.29 -0.50
C ARG A 70 -1.81 8.02 0.34
N SER A 71 -0.68 7.32 0.35
CA SER A 71 -0.54 6.09 1.13
C SER A 71 -0.50 6.36 2.62
N ALA A 72 0.08 7.47 3.07
CA ALA A 72 0.01 7.89 4.47
C ALA A 72 -1.45 8.13 4.86
N GLN A 73 -2.22 8.79 4.00
CA GLN A 73 -3.65 9.02 4.22
C GLN A 73 -4.42 7.71 4.28
N ALA A 74 -4.09 6.76 3.39
CA ALA A 74 -4.70 5.42 3.39
C ALA A 74 -4.42 4.67 4.69
N CYS A 75 -3.18 4.71 5.19
CA CYS A 75 -2.82 4.10 6.47
C CYS A 75 -3.65 4.69 7.61
N SER A 76 -3.76 6.01 7.67
CA SER A 76 -4.54 6.70 8.69
C SER A 76 -6.01 6.28 8.65
N LEU A 77 -6.59 6.23 7.47
CA LEU A 77 -7.98 5.81 7.27
C LEU A 77 -8.19 4.37 7.69
N MET A 78 -7.28 3.48 7.30
CA MET A 78 -7.34 2.06 7.68
C MET A 78 -7.21 1.89 9.19
N ASN A 79 -6.33 2.66 9.85
CA ASN A 79 -6.22 2.62 11.31
C ASN A 79 -7.55 2.99 11.98
N GLN A 80 -8.25 3.97 11.45
CA GLN A 80 -9.57 4.36 11.97
C GLN A 80 -10.61 3.25 11.77
N LEU A 81 -10.42 2.42 10.74
CA LEU A 81 -11.32 1.30 10.45
C LEU A 81 -10.96 0.02 11.23
N GLY A 82 -9.93 0.07 12.08
CA GLY A 82 -9.56 -1.05 12.93
C GLY A 82 -8.38 -1.88 12.44
N PHE A 83 -7.66 -1.42 11.41
CA PHE A 83 -6.44 -2.07 10.94
C PHE A 83 -5.26 -1.54 11.75
N ASP A 84 -4.62 -2.38 12.55
CA ASP A 84 -3.54 -1.95 13.45
C ASP A 84 -2.16 -1.98 12.79
N LYS A 85 -1.99 -2.81 11.77
CA LYS A 85 -0.69 -3.08 11.16
C LYS A 85 -0.65 -2.49 9.75
N THR A 86 -0.44 -1.18 9.66
CA THR A 86 -0.36 -0.46 8.39
C THR A 86 0.97 0.24 8.29
N TYR A 87 1.66 0.05 7.17
CA TYR A 87 3.02 0.54 6.96
C TYR A 87 3.10 1.31 5.65
N ASN A 88 3.45 2.59 5.74
CA ASN A 88 3.56 3.48 4.60
C ASN A 88 4.99 3.47 4.04
N LEU A 89 5.12 3.26 2.73
CA LEU A 89 6.42 3.33 2.05
C LEU A 89 6.82 4.80 1.86
N LEU A 90 7.79 5.26 2.65
CA LEU A 90 8.34 6.60 2.48
C LEU A 90 9.01 6.72 1.11
N GLY A 91 8.78 7.84 0.44
CA GLY A 91 9.30 8.09 -0.90
C GLY A 91 8.50 7.45 -2.02
N GLY A 92 7.68 6.47 -1.72
CA GLY A 92 6.76 5.84 -2.65
C GLY A 92 7.40 5.13 -3.83
N PHE A 93 6.59 4.85 -4.84
CA PHE A 93 7.01 4.11 -6.03
C PHE A 93 8.06 4.88 -6.86
N MET A 94 8.00 6.20 -6.85
CA MET A 94 8.96 7.01 -7.63
C MET A 94 10.41 6.83 -7.17
N ASN A 95 10.63 6.50 -5.89
CA ASN A 95 11.95 6.27 -5.32
C ASN A 95 12.25 4.79 -5.08
N TRP A 96 11.34 3.90 -5.48
CA TRP A 96 11.48 2.46 -5.24
C TRP A 96 12.59 1.86 -6.08
N ASN A 97 13.55 1.21 -5.41
CA ASN A 97 14.71 0.57 -6.06
C ASN A 97 14.55 -0.95 -6.16
N GLY A 98 13.46 -1.50 -5.65
CA GLY A 98 13.19 -2.93 -5.72
C GLY A 98 12.62 -3.35 -7.07
N GLU A 99 12.17 -4.57 -7.14
CA GLU A 99 11.57 -5.13 -8.34
C GLU A 99 10.27 -4.41 -8.71
N LYS A 100 10.07 -4.22 -10.02
CA LYS A 100 8.87 -3.62 -10.59
C LYS A 100 8.38 -4.52 -11.72
N VAL A 101 7.05 -4.65 -11.85
CA VAL A 101 6.46 -5.42 -12.93
C VAL A 101 5.42 -4.58 -13.67
N ILE A 102 5.25 -4.85 -14.96
CA ILE A 102 4.19 -4.23 -15.77
C ILE A 102 3.16 -5.32 -16.03
N LEU A 103 1.92 -4.99 -15.71
CA LEU A 103 0.79 -5.92 -15.89
C LEU A 103 0.36 -6.03 -17.35
#